data_80fb3aa3ee2072d54e6c32085b0207bb
#
_entry.id   80fb3aa3ee2072d54e6c32085b0207bb
#
_cell.length_a   1.000
_cell.length_b   1.000
_cell.length_c   1.000
_cell.angle_alpha   90.00
_cell.angle_beta   90.00
_cell.angle_gamma   90.00
#
_symmetry.space_group_name_H-M   'P 1'
#
loop_
_entity.id
_entity.type
_entity.pdbx_description
1 polymer ?
#
loop_
_entity_poly.entity_id
_entity_poly.type
_entity_poly.pdbx_seq_one_letter_code
_entity_poly.pdbx_strand_id
1 'polypeptide(L)' 'MRDQLDRLVEEMLKKGILYDDARQAIERRFISRALTHSKGNLGQAAELLGIHRNTLTRKIASYRLKRTG' A
#
# COMPACT_ATOMS: atom_id res chain seq x y z
N MET A 1 17.09 -3.00 -2.25
CA MET A 1 15.66 -3.27 -2.12
C MET A 1 15.32 -4.75 -2.15
N ARG A 2 15.91 -5.49 -3.08
CA ARG A 2 15.64 -6.91 -3.24
C ARG A 2 15.87 -7.72 -1.96
N ASP A 3 17.04 -7.54 -1.31
CA ASP A 3 17.36 -8.27 -0.09
C ASP A 3 16.42 -7.93 1.06
N GLN A 4 16.04 -6.67 1.17
CA GLN A 4 15.13 -6.24 2.23
C GLN A 4 13.74 -6.84 2.03
N LEU A 5 13.28 -6.87 0.79
CA LEU A 5 11.98 -7.45 0.47
C LEU A 5 11.98 -8.95 0.74
N ASP A 6 13.04 -9.63 0.33
CA ASP A 6 13.16 -11.06 0.55
C ASP A 6 13.15 -11.40 2.05
N ARG A 7 13.84 -10.61 2.86
CA ARG A 7 13.84 -10.79 4.32
C ARG A 7 12.44 -10.64 4.90
N LEU A 8 11.72 -9.62 4.45
CA LEU A 8 10.36 -9.37 4.93
C LEU A 8 9.44 -10.55 4.58
N VAL A 9 9.53 -11.03 3.34
CA VAL A 9 8.74 -12.17 2.88
C VAL A 9 9.06 -13.41 3.71
N GLU A 10 10.36 -13.66 3.96
CA GLU A 10 10.77 -14.80 4.76
C GLU A 10 10.20 -14.72 6.18
N GLU A 11 10.24 -13.55 6.79
CA GLU A 11 9.65 -13.37 8.11
C GLU A 11 8.15 -13.63 8.13
N MET A 12 7.45 -13.14 7.10
CA MET A 12 6.02 -13.37 6.98
C MET A 12 5.69 -14.85 6.87
N LEU A 13 6.47 -15.57 6.06
CA LEU A 13 6.28 -17.01 5.89
C LEU A 13 6.52 -17.77 7.20
N LYS A 14 7.57 -17.39 7.92
CA LYS A 14 7.89 -18.05 9.20
C LYS A 14 6.81 -17.82 10.25
N LYS A 15 6.17 -16.66 10.22
CA LYS A 15 5.08 -16.34 11.15
C LYS A 15 3.74 -16.92 10.73
N GLY A 16 3.68 -17.58 9.60
CA GLY A 16 2.46 -18.20 9.11
C GLY A 16 1.46 -17.21 8.55
N ILE A 17 1.92 -16.04 8.11
CA ILE A 17 1.03 -15.04 7.49
C ILE A 17 0.64 -15.53 6.11
N LEU A 18 -0.66 -15.57 5.85
CA LEU A 18 -1.19 -16.03 4.59
C LEU A 18 -0.93 -15.01 3.49
N TYR A 19 -0.78 -15.53 2.26
CA TYR A 19 -0.46 -14.71 1.10
C TYR A 19 -1.39 -13.51 0.95
N ASP A 20 -2.71 -13.73 1.02
CA ASP A 20 -3.65 -12.64 0.79
C ASP A 20 -3.57 -11.58 1.89
N ASP A 21 -3.37 -12.01 3.13
CA ASP A 21 -3.21 -11.07 4.25
C ASP A 21 -1.94 -10.26 4.10
N ALA A 22 -0.86 -10.89 3.66
CA ALA A 22 0.40 -10.19 3.42
C ALA A 22 0.24 -9.17 2.30
N ARG A 23 -0.43 -9.55 1.21
CA ARG A 23 -0.68 -8.67 0.07
C ARG A 23 -1.46 -7.43 0.50
N GLN A 24 -2.52 -7.63 1.27
CA GLN A 24 -3.35 -6.53 1.74
C GLN A 24 -2.58 -5.59 2.68
N ALA A 25 -1.79 -6.15 3.57
CA ALA A 25 -0.99 -5.35 4.49
C ALA A 25 0.01 -4.46 3.75
N ILE A 26 0.68 -5.02 2.76
CA ILE A 26 1.64 -4.27 1.95
C ILE A 26 0.92 -3.20 1.13
N GLU A 27 -0.21 -3.56 0.52
CA GLU A 27 -0.99 -2.63 -0.29
C GLU A 27 -1.45 -1.42 0.53
N ARG A 28 -1.96 -1.67 1.74
CA ARG A 28 -2.39 -0.60 2.62
C ARG A 28 -1.26 0.36 2.93
N ARG A 29 -0.08 -0.17 3.23
CA ARG A 29 1.07 0.67 3.55
C ARG A 29 1.56 1.45 2.35
N PHE A 30 1.55 0.81 1.18
CA PHE A 30 1.94 1.46 -0.07
C PHE A 30 1.06 2.67 -0.34
N ILE A 31 -0.24 2.49 -0.25
CA ILE A 31 -1.22 3.56 -0.49
C ILE A 31 -1.08 4.65 0.57
N SER A 32 -0.98 4.24 1.83
CA SER A 32 -0.86 5.19 2.94
C SER A 32 0.39 6.07 2.78
N ARG A 33 1.51 5.46 2.39
CA ARG A 33 2.75 6.22 2.17
C ARG A 33 2.64 7.16 0.97
N ALA A 34 2.01 6.71 -0.10
CA ALA A 34 1.79 7.56 -1.26
C ALA A 34 0.93 8.77 -0.91
N LEU A 35 -0.10 8.57 -0.09
CA LEU A 35 -0.94 9.68 0.37
C LEU A 35 -0.15 10.66 1.22
N THR A 36 0.71 10.18 2.09
CA THR A 36 1.56 11.02 2.90
C THR A 36 2.50 11.86 2.02
N HIS A 37 3.14 11.23 1.05
CA HIS A 37 4.04 11.93 0.13
C HIS A 37 3.33 12.99 -0.71
N SER A 38 2.08 12.75 -1.06
CA SER A 38 1.30 13.68 -1.88
C SER A 38 0.47 14.65 -1.06
N LYS A 39 0.59 14.61 0.25
CA LYS A 39 -0.16 15.46 1.20
C LYS A 39 -1.66 15.35 0.98
N GLY A 40 -2.13 14.14 0.74
CA GLY A 40 -3.54 13.85 0.53
C GLY A 40 -4.07 14.14 -0.86
N ASN A 41 -3.21 14.54 -1.78
CA ASN A 41 -3.63 14.80 -3.17
C ASN A 41 -3.80 13.47 -3.90
N LEU A 42 -5.04 13.13 -4.24
CA LEU A 42 -5.35 11.84 -4.87
C LEU A 42 -4.70 11.66 -6.23
N GLY A 43 -4.69 12.71 -7.05
CA GLY A 43 -4.08 12.65 -8.36
C GLY A 43 -2.59 12.35 -8.29
N GLN A 44 -1.89 13.04 -7.42
CA GLN A 44 -0.44 12.84 -7.24
C GLN A 44 -0.16 11.46 -6.64
N ALA A 45 -0.95 11.03 -5.66
CA ALA A 45 -0.77 9.71 -5.08
C ALA A 45 -0.95 8.61 -6.11
N ALA A 46 -1.97 8.74 -6.96
CA ALA A 46 -2.22 7.77 -8.02
C ALA A 46 -1.05 7.71 -9.00
N GLU A 47 -0.47 8.85 -9.34
CA GLU A 47 0.72 8.90 -10.19
C GLU A 47 1.90 8.17 -9.55
N LEU A 48 2.14 8.42 -8.27
CA LEU A 48 3.22 7.73 -7.55
C LEU A 48 3.05 6.22 -7.57
N LEU A 49 1.81 5.77 -7.45
CA LEU A 49 1.50 4.34 -7.42
C LEU A 49 1.39 3.72 -8.82
N GLY A 50 1.28 4.55 -9.86
CA GLY A 50 1.12 4.06 -11.21
C GLY A 50 -0.25 3.45 -11.48
N ILE A 51 -1.28 3.92 -10.77
CA ILE A 51 -2.65 3.42 -10.94
C ILE A 51 -3.60 4.58 -11.25
N HIS A 52 -4.79 4.23 -11.73
CA HIS A 52 -5.80 5.24 -12.04
C HIS A 52 -6.37 5.82 -10.73
N ARG A 53 -6.71 7.12 -10.78
CA ARG A 53 -7.27 7.81 -9.62
C ARG A 53 -8.52 7.13 -9.07
N ASN A 54 -9.41 6.67 -9.95
CA ASN A 54 -10.62 5.98 -9.52
C ASN A 54 -10.33 4.68 -8.80
N THR A 55 -9.30 3.95 -9.25
CA THR A 55 -8.86 2.73 -8.59
C THR A 55 -8.34 3.05 -7.19
N LEU A 56 -7.55 4.10 -7.07
CA LEU A 56 -7.02 4.54 -5.78
C LEU A 56 -8.16 4.91 -4.83
N THR A 57 -9.13 5.67 -5.30
CA THR A 57 -10.28 6.08 -4.49
C THR A 57 -11.03 4.87 -3.93
N ARG A 58 -11.26 3.87 -4.78
CA ARG A 58 -11.94 2.65 -4.33
C ARG A 58 -11.14 1.90 -3.28
N LYS A 59 -9.82 1.81 -3.46
CA LYS A 59 -8.95 1.13 -2.50
C LYS A 59 -8.91 1.86 -1.15
N ILE A 60 -8.85 3.17 -1.19
CA ILE A 60 -8.89 3.98 0.04
C ILE A 60 -10.18 3.70 0.81
N ALA A 61 -11.31 3.68 0.12
CA ALA A 61 -12.60 3.39 0.75
C ALA A 61 -12.64 1.96 1.28
N SER A 62 -12.16 1.00 0.50
CA SER A 62 -12.15 -0.41 0.88
C SER A 62 -11.33 -0.66 2.14
N TYR A 63 -10.17 -0.02 2.25
CA TYR A 63 -9.29 -0.17 3.41
C TYR A 63 -9.58 0.84 4.52
N ARG A 64 -10.49 1.76 4.29
CA ARG A 64 -10.83 2.82 5.25
C ARG A 64 -9.62 3.65 5.64
N LEU A 65 -8.82 4.01 4.66
CA LEU A 65 -7.62 4.80 4.89
C LEU A 65 -7.96 6.29 4.95
N LYS A 66 -7.15 7.02 5.74
CA LYS A 66 -7.28 8.47 5.78
C LYS A 66 -6.54 9.08 4.59
N ARG A 67 -7.16 10.10 3.99
CA ARG A 67 -6.56 10.79 2.85
C ARG A 67 -5.52 11.82 3.25
N THR A 68 -5.50 12.24 4.50
CA THR A 68 -4.54 13.24 4.98
C THR A 68 -3.16 12.65 5.09
N GLY A 69 -2.19 13.39 4.59
CA GLY A 69 -0.81 12.97 4.62
C GLY A 69 -0.15 13.09 5.97
#